data_a8a2a0c1bb7717b180e634d15a0e50a9
#
_entry.id   a8a2a0c1bb7717b180e634d15a0e50a9
#
_cell.length_a   1.000
_cell.length_b   1.000
_cell.length_c   1.000
_cell.angle_alpha   90.00
_cell.angle_beta   90.00
_cell.angle_gamma   90.00
#
_symmetry.space_group_name_H-M   'P 1'
#
loop_
_entity.id
_entity.type
_entity.pdbx_description
1 polymer ?
#
loop_
_entity_poly.entity_id
_entity_poly.type
_entity_poly.pdbx_seq_one_letter_code
_entity_poly.pdbx_strand_id
1 'polypeptide(L)'
;PIYMRIPDGSAIGETTVMIDGAVEMPTYSTARTENEENNLGKFNTANETKAVPWFEILGEKFILTYPVGMAHLFTDPEPIMGAMDSSIGAINVMAGRPAERFRKEWLTLDSTIASVNPFPVSYPWFGALDEVVGEVRTVKDFVQDDGAWSPIDLASKSVSNLKGGTHIVWHEIGHAHNLPTAGFEAGVCNEGESNVHLLATVIYNQILNADMDTALRLSGFQDYGFRESALDTMFSPSWQSNERMCVDAWDNEMQYQTRSWARIAEIADLYGWEVVGEIHRVFYQIGTASMKDQDTILWGSRRANVNLAPIFDFWGVPPTTATRVRLAGLPPATEFIERLEFYREAIPETRAEYESVIRKLRATTGKVDRWDHYLENYDPELSETMKQRIDEIIASIK
;
A
#
# COMPACT_ATOMS: atom_id res chain seq x y z
N PRO A 1 25.98 -13.12 6.31
CA PRO A 1 25.67 -14.44 5.80
C PRO A 1 26.32 -14.72 4.44
N ILE A 2 26.59 -15.99 4.15
CA ILE A 2 27.07 -16.46 2.84
C ILE A 2 25.94 -17.27 2.21
N TYR A 3 25.48 -16.83 1.04
CA TYR A 3 24.43 -17.49 0.29
C TYR A 3 25.00 -18.04 -1.02
N MET A 4 24.59 -19.23 -1.36
CA MET A 4 24.88 -19.81 -2.65
C MET A 4 23.57 -19.94 -3.43
N ARG A 5 23.50 -19.32 -4.59
CA ARG A 5 22.36 -19.44 -5.49
C ARG A 5 22.70 -20.36 -6.65
N ILE A 6 21.92 -21.40 -6.81
CA ILE A 6 21.94 -22.24 -8.00
C ILE A 6 20.78 -21.78 -8.89
N PRO A 7 21.01 -21.34 -10.14
CA PRO A 7 19.94 -20.96 -11.05
C PRO A 7 19.00 -22.13 -11.33
N ASP A 8 17.70 -21.85 -11.40
CA ASP A 8 16.71 -22.85 -11.76
C ASP A 8 17.00 -23.45 -13.15
N GLY A 9 16.79 -24.75 -13.28
CA GLY A 9 17.11 -25.48 -14.51
C GLY A 9 18.60 -25.73 -14.76
N SER A 10 19.45 -25.44 -13.78
CA SER A 10 20.88 -25.80 -13.89
C SER A 10 21.08 -27.29 -13.99
N ALA A 11 21.83 -27.74 -14.99
CA ALA A 11 22.18 -29.15 -15.21
C ALA A 11 23.55 -29.51 -14.58
N ILE A 12 23.96 -28.80 -13.50
CA ILE A 12 25.29 -29.01 -12.89
C ILE A 12 25.37 -30.26 -12.03
N GLY A 13 24.26 -30.96 -11.81
CA GLY A 13 24.19 -32.14 -10.98
C GLY A 13 24.44 -31.86 -9.49
N GLU A 14 24.84 -32.89 -8.77
CA GLU A 14 25.19 -32.78 -7.35
C GLU A 14 26.48 -31.97 -7.19
N THR A 15 26.44 -30.93 -6.38
CA THR A 15 27.58 -30.03 -6.13
C THR A 15 27.86 -29.98 -4.63
N THR A 16 29.05 -30.28 -4.23
CA THR A 16 29.53 -30.19 -2.85
C THR A 16 30.28 -28.85 -2.69
N VAL A 17 29.87 -28.05 -1.74
CA VAL A 17 30.57 -26.81 -1.35
C VAL A 17 31.15 -27.01 0.06
N MET A 18 32.44 -26.80 0.18
CA MET A 18 33.12 -26.78 1.48
C MET A 18 33.33 -25.34 1.91
N ILE A 19 32.88 -25.02 3.12
CA ILE A 19 33.09 -23.69 3.73
C ILE A 19 33.82 -23.92 5.04
N ASP A 20 35.06 -23.41 5.11
CA ASP A 20 35.91 -23.53 6.31
C ASP A 20 35.78 -22.22 7.14
N GLY A 21 35.78 -22.40 8.48
CA GLY A 21 35.69 -21.25 9.41
C GLY A 21 34.33 -20.58 9.51
N ALA A 22 33.27 -21.13 8.93
CA ALA A 22 31.92 -20.66 9.06
C ALA A 22 31.14 -21.36 10.19
N VAL A 23 30.15 -20.66 10.73
CA VAL A 23 29.18 -21.22 11.67
C VAL A 23 27.83 -21.26 11.00
N GLU A 24 27.15 -22.37 11.07
CA GLU A 24 25.80 -22.52 10.55
C GLU A 24 24.83 -21.58 11.28
N MET A 25 24.12 -20.74 10.51
CA MET A 25 23.13 -19.84 11.03
C MET A 25 21.86 -20.60 11.45
N PRO A 26 21.25 -20.29 12.62
CA PRO A 26 19.95 -20.84 12.97
C PRO A 26 18.92 -20.51 11.91
N THR A 27 18.28 -21.54 11.37
CA THR A 27 17.30 -21.39 10.29
C THR A 27 16.06 -22.19 10.62
N TYR A 28 14.89 -21.55 10.47
CA TYR A 28 13.58 -22.18 10.52
C TYR A 28 12.95 -22.14 9.14
N SER A 29 12.36 -23.24 8.70
CA SER A 29 11.68 -23.30 7.41
C SER A 29 10.26 -23.82 7.56
N THR A 30 9.29 -23.11 6.98
CA THR A 30 7.90 -23.56 6.86
C THR A 30 7.69 -24.49 5.67
N ALA A 31 8.58 -24.44 4.67
CA ALA A 31 8.60 -25.38 3.56
C ALA A 31 9.20 -26.71 4.05
N ARG A 32 8.35 -27.69 4.36
CA ARG A 32 8.73 -29.02 4.84
C ARG A 32 8.72 -30.00 3.68
N THR A 33 9.76 -30.81 3.60
CA THR A 33 9.66 -32.08 2.87
C THR A 33 8.98 -33.11 3.77
N GLU A 34 8.26 -34.08 3.20
CA GLU A 34 7.49 -35.12 3.95
C GLU A 34 8.29 -35.86 5.02
N ASN A 35 9.61 -35.77 5.01
CA ASN A 35 10.53 -36.48 5.92
C ASN A 35 11.24 -35.54 6.93
N GLU A 36 10.95 -34.22 6.94
CA GLU A 36 11.56 -33.31 7.91
C GLU A 36 10.67 -33.15 9.12
N GLU A 37 11.15 -33.55 10.29
CA GLU A 37 10.54 -33.23 11.56
C GLU A 37 10.51 -31.71 11.75
N ASN A 38 9.53 -31.23 12.52
CA ASN A 38 9.47 -29.85 12.96
C ASN A 38 10.83 -29.41 13.52
N ASN A 39 11.50 -28.50 12.83
CA ASN A 39 12.82 -28.02 13.23
C ASN A 39 12.79 -26.89 14.28
N LEU A 40 11.61 -26.60 14.86
CA LEU A 40 11.44 -25.54 15.84
C LEU A 40 12.33 -25.72 17.07
N GLY A 41 12.42 -26.93 17.61
CA GLY A 41 13.29 -27.25 18.75
C GLY A 41 14.76 -27.03 18.42
N LYS A 42 15.20 -27.45 17.22
CA LYS A 42 16.57 -27.19 16.75
C LYS A 42 16.86 -25.72 16.55
N PHE A 43 15.89 -24.98 15.98
CA PHE A 43 15.98 -23.54 15.75
C PHE A 43 16.11 -22.80 17.09
N ASN A 44 15.23 -23.04 18.06
CA ASN A 44 15.28 -22.40 19.36
C ASN A 44 16.58 -22.71 20.11
N THR A 45 17.01 -23.99 20.16
CA THR A 45 18.28 -24.37 20.77
C THR A 45 19.45 -23.69 20.08
N ALA A 46 19.45 -23.60 18.75
CA ALA A 46 20.52 -22.97 18.00
C ALA A 46 20.61 -21.46 18.28
N ASN A 47 19.48 -20.77 18.42
CA ASN A 47 19.45 -19.35 18.79
C ASN A 47 20.03 -19.09 20.19
N GLU A 48 19.86 -20.03 21.11
CA GLU A 48 20.42 -19.92 22.48
C GLU A 48 21.88 -20.24 22.57
N THR A 49 22.39 -21.15 21.74
CA THR A 49 23.70 -21.76 21.90
C THR A 49 24.75 -21.36 20.87
N LYS A 50 24.33 -20.91 19.69
CA LYS A 50 25.25 -20.49 18.62
C LYS A 50 25.67 -19.04 18.75
N ALA A 51 26.96 -18.77 18.69
CA ALA A 51 27.52 -17.42 18.68
C ALA A 51 27.49 -16.85 17.24
N VAL A 52 26.27 -16.59 16.73
CA VAL A 52 26.04 -16.01 15.40
C VAL A 52 25.24 -14.72 15.52
N PRO A 53 25.46 -13.73 14.66
CA PRO A 53 24.77 -12.44 14.78
C PRO A 53 23.32 -12.47 14.28
N TRP A 54 22.94 -13.42 13.42
CA TRP A 54 21.61 -13.47 12.80
C TRP A 54 21.00 -14.88 12.86
N PHE A 55 19.67 -14.91 12.71
CA PHE A 55 18.89 -16.10 12.40
C PHE A 55 18.00 -15.85 11.17
N GLU A 56 17.46 -16.91 10.60
CA GLU A 56 16.63 -16.84 9.40
C GLU A 56 15.34 -17.65 9.54
N ILE A 57 14.25 -17.08 9.02
CA ILE A 57 12.95 -17.74 8.90
C ILE A 57 12.58 -17.75 7.42
N LEU A 58 12.35 -18.94 6.88
CA LEU A 58 12.05 -19.19 5.48
C LEU A 58 10.60 -19.62 5.31
N GLY A 59 9.72 -18.68 4.94
CA GLY A 59 8.37 -18.98 4.50
C GLY A 59 8.31 -19.49 3.06
N GLU A 60 7.12 -19.68 2.55
CA GLU A 60 6.90 -20.06 1.14
C GLU A 60 7.23 -18.90 0.20
N LYS A 61 6.81 -17.68 0.56
CA LYS A 61 6.91 -16.48 -0.27
C LYS A 61 7.81 -15.40 0.32
N PHE A 62 8.26 -15.56 1.56
CA PHE A 62 9.02 -14.58 2.31
C PHE A 62 10.23 -15.17 3.02
N ILE A 63 11.27 -14.35 3.21
CA ILE A 63 12.46 -14.65 4.00
C ILE A 63 12.64 -13.52 5.00
N LEU A 64 12.80 -13.86 6.28
CA LEU A 64 13.17 -12.90 7.33
C LEU A 64 14.56 -13.25 7.83
N THR A 65 15.49 -12.30 7.78
CA THR A 65 16.83 -12.41 8.39
C THR A 65 16.93 -11.35 9.49
N TYR A 66 17.01 -11.79 10.73
CA TYR A 66 16.97 -10.92 11.90
C TYR A 66 18.18 -11.15 12.82
N PRO A 67 18.57 -10.14 13.63
CA PRO A 67 19.55 -10.31 14.69
C PRO A 67 19.12 -11.38 15.68
N VAL A 68 20.07 -12.22 16.11
CA VAL A 68 19.79 -13.32 17.04
C VAL A 68 19.23 -12.86 18.37
N GLY A 69 19.52 -11.65 18.80
CA GLY A 69 18.92 -11.03 20.00
C GLY A 69 17.40 -10.91 19.95
N MET A 70 16.79 -10.96 18.75
CA MET A 70 15.35 -10.94 18.55
C MET A 70 14.71 -12.33 18.49
N ALA A 71 15.48 -13.40 18.54
CA ALA A 71 14.96 -14.76 18.37
C ALA A 71 13.90 -15.14 19.42
N HIS A 72 13.97 -14.55 20.60
CA HIS A 72 12.97 -14.73 21.67
C HIS A 72 11.55 -14.30 21.27
N LEU A 73 11.40 -13.46 20.25
CA LEU A 73 10.11 -13.00 19.70
C LEU A 73 9.53 -13.99 18.70
N PHE A 74 10.32 -14.93 18.22
CA PHE A 74 9.99 -15.90 17.19
C PHE A 74 10.01 -17.34 17.71
N THR A 75 9.57 -17.55 18.94
CA THR A 75 9.52 -18.89 19.56
C THR A 75 8.58 -19.84 18.83
N ASP A 76 7.56 -19.32 18.15
CA ASP A 76 6.73 -20.03 17.18
C ASP A 76 6.60 -19.18 15.91
N PRO A 77 7.44 -19.38 14.90
CA PRO A 77 7.43 -18.57 13.69
C PRO A 77 6.34 -18.95 12.67
N GLU A 78 5.66 -20.08 12.79
CA GLU A 78 4.69 -20.53 11.78
C GLU A 78 3.50 -19.57 11.58
N PRO A 79 2.83 -19.07 12.63
CA PRO A 79 1.73 -18.14 12.43
C PRO A 79 2.18 -16.83 11.74
N ILE A 80 3.39 -16.37 12.08
CA ILE A 80 3.98 -15.17 11.52
C ILE A 80 4.24 -15.37 10.02
N MET A 81 4.88 -16.47 9.66
CA MET A 81 5.20 -16.77 8.26
C MET A 81 3.93 -17.03 7.44
N GLY A 82 2.93 -17.70 8.00
CA GLY A 82 1.64 -17.87 7.35
C GLY A 82 0.94 -16.54 7.04
N ALA A 83 0.99 -15.58 7.97
CA ALA A 83 0.46 -14.24 7.77
C ALA A 83 1.24 -13.47 6.70
N MET A 84 2.58 -13.56 6.70
CA MET A 84 3.44 -12.94 5.71
C MET A 84 3.24 -13.53 4.32
N ASP A 85 3.21 -14.85 4.18
CA ASP A 85 2.98 -15.53 2.90
C ASP A 85 1.60 -15.19 2.32
N SER A 86 0.57 -15.10 3.17
CA SER A 86 -0.77 -14.67 2.79
C SER A 86 -0.78 -13.22 2.32
N SER A 87 -0.07 -12.34 3.03
CA SER A 87 0.06 -10.92 2.68
C SER A 87 0.72 -10.73 1.31
N ILE A 88 1.81 -11.44 1.05
CA ILE A 88 2.46 -11.42 -0.28
C ILE A 88 1.53 -11.98 -1.35
N GLY A 89 0.72 -12.99 -1.03
CA GLY A 89 -0.33 -13.49 -1.92
C GLY A 89 -1.33 -12.40 -2.31
N ALA A 90 -1.88 -11.67 -1.34
CA ALA A 90 -2.81 -10.58 -1.56
C ALA A 90 -2.18 -9.42 -2.38
N ILE A 91 -0.94 -9.05 -2.06
CA ILE A 91 -0.17 -8.07 -2.82
C ILE A 91 -0.02 -8.52 -4.29
N ASN A 92 0.30 -9.78 -4.55
CA ASN A 92 0.45 -10.29 -5.91
C ASN A 92 -0.85 -10.18 -6.71
N VAL A 93 -2.00 -10.49 -6.11
CA VAL A 93 -3.31 -10.31 -6.74
C VAL A 93 -3.52 -8.84 -7.09
N MET A 94 -3.40 -7.95 -6.12
CA MET A 94 -3.57 -6.51 -6.31
C MET A 94 -2.59 -5.93 -7.33
N ALA A 95 -1.35 -6.40 -7.34
CA ALA A 95 -0.33 -5.97 -8.29
C ALA A 95 -0.45 -6.60 -9.68
N GLY A 96 -1.44 -7.48 -9.91
CA GLY A 96 -1.62 -8.18 -11.19
C GLY A 96 -0.50 -9.14 -11.54
N ARG A 97 0.21 -9.65 -10.55
CA ARG A 97 1.35 -10.58 -10.69
C ARG A 97 0.91 -12.02 -10.49
N PRO A 98 1.71 -13.00 -10.97
CA PRO A 98 1.48 -14.40 -10.64
C PRO A 98 1.50 -14.62 -9.12
N ALA A 99 0.63 -15.52 -8.65
CA ALA A 99 0.60 -15.90 -7.23
C ALA A 99 1.95 -16.46 -6.76
N GLU A 100 2.62 -17.20 -7.65
CA GLU A 100 3.98 -17.69 -7.45
C GLU A 100 4.97 -16.76 -8.13
N ARG A 101 5.99 -16.36 -7.39
CA ARG A 101 7.07 -15.50 -7.88
C ARG A 101 8.34 -16.33 -8.06
N PHE A 102 9.16 -15.88 -8.99
CA PHE A 102 10.47 -16.53 -9.25
C PHE A 102 11.45 -16.38 -8.07
N ARG A 103 11.17 -15.49 -7.13
CA ARG A 103 11.95 -15.30 -5.89
C ARG A 103 11.03 -14.91 -4.75
N LYS A 104 11.44 -15.28 -3.53
CA LYS A 104 10.76 -14.86 -2.30
C LYS A 104 11.04 -13.37 -2.02
N GLU A 105 10.14 -12.69 -1.35
CA GLU A 105 10.46 -11.39 -0.76
C GLU A 105 11.42 -11.62 0.42
N TRP A 106 12.42 -10.79 0.52
CA TRP A 106 13.46 -10.98 1.52
C TRP A 106 13.69 -9.70 2.31
N LEU A 107 13.37 -9.74 3.59
CA LEU A 107 13.60 -8.69 4.56
C LEU A 107 14.79 -9.04 5.45
N THR A 108 15.76 -8.14 5.51
CA THR A 108 16.91 -8.23 6.41
C THR A 108 16.92 -7.02 7.33
N LEU A 109 16.99 -7.25 8.65
CA LEU A 109 17.26 -6.20 9.62
C LEU A 109 18.75 -6.20 9.99
N ASP A 110 19.41 -5.05 9.85
CA ASP A 110 20.83 -4.91 10.11
C ASP A 110 21.14 -3.62 10.87
N SER A 111 21.84 -3.76 12.01
CA SER A 111 22.28 -2.62 12.85
C SER A 111 23.38 -1.78 12.22
N THR A 112 24.02 -2.26 11.15
CA THR A 112 25.08 -1.51 10.45
C THR A 112 24.52 -0.56 9.39
N ILE A 113 23.24 -0.62 9.10
CA ILE A 113 22.58 0.28 8.17
C ILE A 113 22.27 1.58 8.91
N ALA A 114 23.11 2.57 8.71
CA ALA A 114 22.93 3.93 9.24
C ALA A 114 21.92 4.70 8.38
N SER A 115 20.64 4.44 8.55
CA SER A 115 19.59 5.21 7.89
C SER A 115 18.44 5.46 8.84
N VAL A 116 17.97 6.71 8.84
CA VAL A 116 16.87 7.19 9.67
C VAL A 116 15.52 6.59 9.27
N ASN A 117 15.45 5.97 8.09
CA ASN A 117 14.25 5.36 7.55
C ASN A 117 14.53 3.95 7.04
N PRO A 118 13.59 3.02 7.18
CA PRO A 118 13.66 1.77 6.47
C PRO A 118 13.57 2.05 4.97
N PHE A 119 14.66 1.87 4.22
CA PHE A 119 14.63 2.05 2.77
C PHE A 119 14.83 0.73 2.06
N PRO A 120 13.91 0.33 1.19
CA PRO A 120 14.13 -0.76 0.28
C PRO A 120 14.97 -0.26 -0.89
N VAL A 121 16.27 -0.15 -0.68
CA VAL A 121 17.15 0.36 -1.73
C VAL A 121 17.47 -0.72 -2.77
N SER A 122 17.18 -1.99 -2.47
CA SER A 122 17.53 -3.11 -3.35
C SER A 122 16.88 -4.42 -2.88
N TYR A 123 17.31 -5.53 -3.43
CA TYR A 123 16.99 -6.87 -2.99
C TYR A 123 18.25 -7.57 -2.45
N PRO A 124 18.29 -8.09 -1.25
CA PRO A 124 17.23 -8.07 -0.22
C PRO A 124 16.87 -6.68 0.23
N TRP A 125 15.66 -6.54 0.78
CA TRP A 125 15.20 -5.31 1.38
C TRP A 125 15.79 -5.16 2.79
N PHE A 126 16.33 -3.99 3.09
CA PHE A 126 17.03 -3.74 4.35
C PHE A 126 16.25 -2.80 5.25
N GLY A 127 16.03 -3.23 6.49
CA GLY A 127 15.55 -2.37 7.56
C GLY A 127 16.71 -1.96 8.47
N ALA A 128 16.80 -0.68 8.82
CA ALA A 128 17.73 -0.18 9.81
C ALA A 128 17.28 -0.56 11.21
N LEU A 129 18.19 -1.07 12.02
CA LEU A 129 18.03 -1.17 13.46
C LEU A 129 18.72 0.05 14.06
N ASP A 130 17.96 1.06 14.43
CA ASP A 130 18.57 2.33 14.83
C ASP A 130 18.73 2.45 16.34
N GLU A 131 19.99 2.40 16.79
CA GLU A 131 20.41 2.96 18.08
C GLU A 131 20.99 4.39 17.92
N VAL A 132 21.09 4.92 16.71
CA VAL A 132 21.97 6.05 16.39
C VAL A 132 21.23 7.38 16.24
N VAL A 133 19.94 7.42 16.07
CA VAL A 133 19.19 8.66 15.93
C VAL A 133 18.38 8.94 17.19
N GLY A 134 18.97 9.50 18.18
CA GLY A 134 18.48 10.28 19.35
C GLY A 134 17.06 10.11 19.90
N GLU A 135 16.20 9.42 19.24
CA GLU A 135 14.93 8.87 19.69
C GLU A 135 15.00 7.36 19.44
N VAL A 136 15.30 6.64 20.49
CA VAL A 136 15.52 5.20 20.49
C VAL A 136 14.26 4.48 20.02
N ARG A 137 14.16 4.24 18.73
CA ARG A 137 13.34 3.13 18.25
C ARG A 137 14.14 1.87 18.52
N THR A 138 13.90 1.26 19.63
CA THR A 138 14.55 0.00 19.97
C THR A 138 14.04 -1.08 19.04
N VAL A 139 14.81 -2.14 18.87
CA VAL A 139 14.37 -3.38 18.22
C VAL A 139 12.97 -3.80 18.73
N LYS A 140 12.67 -3.51 19.99
CA LYS A 140 11.38 -3.73 20.63
C LYS A 140 10.27 -2.87 20.01
N ASP A 141 10.54 -1.61 19.72
CA ASP A 141 9.58 -0.69 19.10
C ASP A 141 9.26 -1.13 17.66
N PHE A 142 10.25 -1.67 16.95
CA PHE A 142 10.06 -2.24 15.61
C PHE A 142 9.21 -3.49 15.59
N VAL A 143 9.19 -4.27 16.64
CA VAL A 143 8.54 -5.60 16.65
C VAL A 143 7.35 -5.65 17.59
N GLN A 144 7.25 -4.81 18.60
CA GLN A 144 6.24 -4.91 19.65
C GLN A 144 5.38 -3.67 19.91
N ASP A 145 5.91 -2.46 19.81
CA ASP A 145 5.19 -1.30 20.34
C ASP A 145 4.56 -0.37 19.29
N ASP A 146 5.09 -0.26 18.10
CA ASP A 146 4.57 0.68 17.12
C ASP A 146 3.78 0.01 15.99
N GLY A 147 3.68 -1.30 16.03
CA GLY A 147 2.92 -2.05 15.05
C GLY A 147 3.42 -1.91 13.60
N ALA A 148 4.34 -0.99 13.33
CA ALA A 148 4.83 -0.72 11.98
C ALA A 148 5.46 -1.94 11.32
N TRP A 149 6.04 -2.81 12.15
CA TRP A 149 6.83 -3.96 11.72
C TRP A 149 6.45 -5.26 12.38
N SER A 150 5.32 -5.34 13.04
CA SER A 150 5.01 -6.54 13.77
C SER A 150 4.41 -7.62 12.85
N PRO A 151 5.23 -8.52 12.30
CA PRO A 151 4.72 -9.77 11.76
C PRO A 151 3.87 -10.50 12.80
N ILE A 152 4.13 -10.25 14.09
CA ILE A 152 3.40 -10.80 15.23
C ILE A 152 1.98 -10.26 15.29
N ASP A 153 1.79 -8.95 15.12
CA ASP A 153 0.45 -8.34 15.11
C ASP A 153 -0.34 -8.78 13.88
N LEU A 154 0.33 -8.92 12.75
CA LEU A 154 -0.27 -9.49 11.56
C LEU A 154 -0.75 -10.93 11.79
N ALA A 155 0.05 -11.73 12.50
CA ALA A 155 -0.31 -13.10 12.86
C ALA A 155 -1.49 -13.18 13.83
N SER A 156 -1.69 -12.15 14.67
CA SER A 156 -2.84 -12.05 15.58
C SER A 156 -4.17 -11.84 14.85
N LYS A 157 -4.13 -11.44 13.56
CA LYS A 157 -5.28 -11.09 12.73
C LYS A 157 -6.23 -10.09 13.39
N SER A 158 -5.68 -9.16 14.17
CA SER A 158 -6.45 -8.17 14.90
C SER A 158 -6.13 -6.76 14.43
N VAL A 159 -7.13 -6.11 13.81
CA VAL A 159 -7.05 -4.71 13.40
C VAL A 159 -6.91 -3.77 14.62
N SER A 160 -7.48 -4.14 15.76
CA SER A 160 -7.44 -3.32 16.98
C SER A 160 -6.04 -3.14 17.56
N ASN A 161 -5.09 -4.00 17.19
CA ASN A 161 -3.70 -3.91 17.61
C ASN A 161 -2.83 -3.04 16.69
N LEU A 162 -3.36 -2.67 15.51
CA LEU A 162 -2.64 -1.81 14.59
C LEU A 162 -2.72 -0.36 15.04
N LYS A 163 -1.57 0.26 15.14
CA LYS A 163 -1.42 1.69 15.42
C LYS A 163 -1.09 2.45 14.14
N GLY A 164 -1.30 3.76 14.13
CA GLY A 164 -0.86 4.60 13.03
C GLY A 164 0.64 4.41 12.77
N GLY A 165 1.01 4.27 11.49
CA GLY A 165 2.40 4.03 11.08
C GLY A 165 2.75 2.57 10.75
N THR A 166 1.87 1.60 11.04
CA THR A 166 2.10 0.17 10.69
C THR A 166 2.25 -0.07 9.18
N HIS A 167 1.73 0.84 8.38
CA HIS A 167 1.77 0.78 6.92
C HIS A 167 3.17 0.98 6.33
N ILE A 168 4.13 1.56 7.08
CA ILE A 168 5.45 1.97 6.55
C ILE A 168 6.19 0.80 5.90
N VAL A 169 6.16 -0.37 6.52
CA VAL A 169 6.81 -1.58 5.95
C VAL A 169 6.26 -1.93 4.59
N TRP A 170 4.94 -1.96 4.49
CA TRP A 170 4.27 -2.34 3.26
C TRP A 170 4.42 -1.25 2.21
N HIS A 171 4.45 0.01 2.63
CA HIS A 171 4.80 1.16 1.80
C HIS A 171 6.18 0.96 1.15
N GLU A 172 7.19 0.65 1.97
CA GLU A 172 8.55 0.46 1.49
C GLU A 172 8.70 -0.79 0.60
N ILE A 173 8.03 -1.89 0.95
CA ILE A 173 7.93 -3.06 0.06
C ILE A 173 7.27 -2.69 -1.26
N GLY A 174 6.32 -1.74 -1.24
CA GLY A 174 5.66 -1.21 -2.43
C GLY A 174 6.63 -0.60 -3.44
N HIS A 175 7.62 0.15 -2.97
CA HIS A 175 8.68 0.68 -3.84
C HIS A 175 9.48 -0.44 -4.51
N ALA A 176 9.83 -1.49 -3.76
CA ALA A 176 10.52 -2.66 -4.31
C ALA A 176 9.65 -3.45 -5.31
N HIS A 177 8.32 -3.39 -5.16
CA HIS A 177 7.38 -4.02 -6.08
C HIS A 177 7.23 -3.27 -7.40
N ASN A 178 7.75 -2.04 -7.53
CA ASN A 178 7.57 -1.24 -8.74
C ASN A 178 6.10 -1.27 -9.19
N LEU A 179 5.18 -0.96 -8.28
CA LEU A 179 3.79 -0.82 -8.69
C LEU A 179 3.74 0.21 -9.82
N PRO A 180 3.00 -0.08 -10.89
CA PRO A 180 2.87 0.87 -11.95
C PRO A 180 2.36 2.18 -11.34
N THR A 181 3.15 3.24 -11.44
CA THR A 181 2.68 4.60 -11.17
C THR A 181 1.76 4.94 -12.32
N ALA A 182 0.52 4.48 -12.20
CA ALA A 182 -0.41 4.49 -13.27
C ALA A 182 -0.83 5.91 -13.59
N GLY A 183 -0.46 6.36 -14.76
CA GLY A 183 -1.30 7.27 -15.47
C GLY A 183 -1.12 8.74 -15.21
N PHE A 184 -0.13 9.20 -14.47
CA PHE A 184 0.11 10.63 -14.44
C PHE A 184 1.05 11.02 -15.57
N GLU A 185 0.52 11.79 -16.50
CA GLU A 185 1.35 12.53 -17.43
C GLU A 185 2.39 13.29 -16.62
N ALA A 186 3.64 13.12 -16.98
CA ALA A 186 4.78 13.74 -16.31
C ALA A 186 4.46 15.19 -15.94
N GLY A 187 4.37 15.48 -14.67
CA GLY A 187 3.95 16.76 -14.17
C GLY A 187 4.23 16.89 -12.67
N VAL A 188 3.39 17.62 -12.01
CA VAL A 188 3.56 18.07 -10.62
C VAL A 188 3.33 16.94 -9.60
N CYS A 189 2.60 15.89 -9.96
CA CYS A 189 2.28 14.78 -9.07
C CYS A 189 3.04 13.51 -9.41
N ASN A 190 3.69 12.96 -8.40
CA ASN A 190 4.26 11.63 -8.44
C ASN A 190 3.40 10.69 -7.59
N GLU A 191 2.60 9.84 -8.23
CA GLU A 191 1.78 8.84 -7.53
C GLU A 191 2.57 7.65 -6.99
N GLY A 192 3.86 7.59 -7.21
CA GLY A 192 4.68 6.50 -6.69
C GLY A 192 4.53 6.35 -5.18
N GLU A 193 4.64 7.44 -4.46
CA GLU A 193 4.47 7.48 -3.00
C GLU A 193 3.04 7.18 -2.55
N SER A 194 2.05 7.51 -3.36
CA SER A 194 0.66 7.25 -3.04
C SER A 194 0.27 5.79 -3.29
N ASN A 195 0.64 5.24 -4.45
CA ASN A 195 0.23 3.90 -4.85
C ASN A 195 0.84 2.80 -3.98
N VAL A 196 2.00 3.02 -3.38
CA VAL A 196 2.62 2.05 -2.48
C VAL A 196 1.80 1.80 -1.21
N HIS A 197 0.97 2.75 -0.78
CA HIS A 197 0.05 2.57 0.33
C HIS A 197 -1.03 1.50 0.06
N LEU A 198 -1.32 1.20 -1.20
CA LEU A 198 -2.25 0.13 -1.56
C LEU A 198 -1.82 -1.24 -1.03
N LEU A 199 -0.50 -1.46 -0.81
CA LEU A 199 -0.03 -2.71 -0.24
C LEU A 199 -0.54 -2.90 1.19
N ALA A 200 -0.47 -1.85 2.00
CA ALA A 200 -1.04 -1.89 3.35
C ALA A 200 -2.56 -2.07 3.29
N THR A 201 -3.24 -1.31 2.41
CA THR A 201 -4.69 -1.37 2.27
C THR A 201 -5.18 -2.79 1.94
N VAL A 202 -4.57 -3.46 0.95
CA VAL A 202 -4.98 -4.82 0.57
C VAL A 202 -4.74 -5.83 1.70
N ILE A 203 -3.65 -5.69 2.45
CA ILE A 203 -3.33 -6.56 3.58
C ILE A 203 -4.36 -6.37 4.69
N TYR A 204 -4.62 -5.13 5.09
CA TYR A 204 -5.59 -4.85 6.16
C TYR A 204 -6.99 -5.32 5.78
N ASN A 205 -7.38 -5.12 4.53
CA ASN A 205 -8.67 -5.58 4.04
C ASN A 205 -8.74 -7.11 3.90
N GLN A 206 -7.78 -7.74 3.21
CA GLN A 206 -7.89 -9.16 2.83
C GLN A 206 -7.36 -10.12 3.91
N ILE A 207 -6.38 -9.72 4.70
CA ILE A 207 -5.75 -10.59 5.69
C ILE A 207 -6.30 -10.34 7.09
N LEU A 208 -6.52 -9.06 7.44
CA LEU A 208 -7.05 -8.69 8.75
C LEU A 208 -8.58 -8.52 8.75
N ASN A 209 -9.24 -8.67 7.59
CA ASN A 209 -10.69 -8.52 7.41
C ASN A 209 -11.22 -7.16 7.89
N ALA A 210 -10.42 -6.11 7.79
CA ALA A 210 -10.89 -4.74 7.99
C ALA A 210 -11.85 -4.37 6.84
N ASP A 211 -12.91 -3.62 7.14
CA ASP A 211 -13.64 -2.95 6.07
C ASP A 211 -12.71 -1.98 5.32
N MET A 212 -13.07 -1.63 4.08
CA MET A 212 -12.18 -0.85 3.23
C MET A 212 -11.92 0.56 3.77
N ASP A 213 -12.89 1.20 4.43
CA ASP A 213 -12.69 2.52 5.04
C ASP A 213 -11.67 2.45 6.19
N THR A 214 -11.76 1.44 7.04
CA THR A 214 -10.78 1.17 8.10
C THR A 214 -9.41 0.84 7.52
N ALA A 215 -9.34 -0.01 6.50
CA ALA A 215 -8.08 -0.36 5.84
C ALA A 215 -7.41 0.88 5.23
N LEU A 216 -8.19 1.75 4.61
CA LEU A 216 -7.71 3.01 4.03
C LEU A 216 -7.15 3.95 5.11
N ARG A 217 -7.84 4.10 6.25
CA ARG A 217 -7.39 4.92 7.39
C ARG A 217 -6.05 4.48 7.95
N LEU A 218 -5.87 3.18 8.08
CA LEU A 218 -4.66 2.58 8.62
C LEU A 218 -3.48 2.58 7.64
N SER A 219 -3.74 2.79 6.36
CA SER A 219 -2.73 2.69 5.30
C SER A 219 -1.94 3.98 5.05
N GLY A 220 -2.30 5.07 5.71
CA GLY A 220 -1.67 6.37 5.49
C GLY A 220 -1.27 7.04 6.80
N PHE A 221 -0.57 8.16 6.66
CA PHE A 221 -0.16 8.99 7.80
C PHE A 221 -1.28 9.88 8.35
N GLN A 222 -2.43 9.95 7.66
CA GLN A 222 -3.42 11.00 7.87
C GLN A 222 -4.72 10.52 8.51
N ASP A 223 -4.87 9.25 8.83
CA ASP A 223 -6.12 8.68 9.37
C ASP A 223 -7.37 9.09 8.54
N TYR A 224 -7.23 9.06 7.21
CA TYR A 224 -8.31 9.37 6.28
C TYR A 224 -8.96 8.11 5.75
N GLY A 225 -10.28 7.99 5.94
CA GLY A 225 -11.11 7.07 5.21
C GLY A 225 -11.63 7.70 3.91
N PHE A 226 -12.60 7.06 3.30
CA PHE A 226 -13.20 7.55 2.06
C PHE A 226 -13.82 8.95 2.21
N ARG A 227 -14.53 9.20 3.32
CA ARG A 227 -15.18 10.48 3.55
C ARG A 227 -14.19 11.64 3.62
N GLU A 228 -13.13 11.49 4.42
CA GLU A 228 -12.12 12.53 4.57
C GLU A 228 -11.34 12.73 3.27
N SER A 229 -11.00 11.66 2.58
CA SER A 229 -10.33 11.71 1.27
C SER A 229 -11.22 12.37 0.19
N ALA A 230 -12.52 12.09 0.21
CA ALA A 230 -13.48 12.71 -0.69
C ALA A 230 -13.62 14.22 -0.42
N LEU A 231 -13.72 14.62 0.85
CA LEU A 231 -13.77 16.04 1.24
C LEU A 231 -12.48 16.77 0.81
N ASP A 232 -11.32 16.16 1.07
CA ASP A 232 -10.05 16.72 0.63
C ASP A 232 -9.99 16.88 -0.91
N THR A 233 -10.56 15.93 -1.65
CA THR A 233 -10.67 15.99 -3.10
C THR A 233 -11.58 17.15 -3.54
N MET A 234 -12.78 17.25 -2.95
CA MET A 234 -13.79 18.26 -3.34
C MET A 234 -13.39 19.69 -3.00
N PHE A 235 -12.55 19.89 -1.98
CA PHE A 235 -12.04 21.23 -1.64
C PHE A 235 -10.96 21.72 -2.60
N SER A 236 -10.42 20.86 -3.47
CA SER A 236 -9.43 21.27 -4.47
C SER A 236 -10.08 22.17 -5.56
N PRO A 237 -9.48 23.33 -5.86
CA PRO A 237 -9.97 24.20 -6.94
C PRO A 237 -10.02 23.50 -8.31
N SER A 238 -9.03 22.66 -8.60
CA SER A 238 -8.99 21.91 -9.86
C SER A 238 -10.19 20.95 -9.98
N TRP A 239 -10.56 20.29 -8.88
CA TRP A 239 -11.74 19.42 -8.87
C TRP A 239 -13.04 20.20 -9.11
N GLN A 240 -13.20 21.37 -8.47
CA GLN A 240 -14.36 22.22 -8.62
C GLN A 240 -14.51 22.75 -10.05
N SER A 241 -13.40 23.05 -10.71
CA SER A 241 -13.34 23.51 -12.10
C SER A 241 -13.43 22.39 -13.15
N ASN A 242 -13.61 21.13 -12.72
CA ASN A 242 -13.55 19.97 -13.59
C ASN A 242 -12.23 19.83 -14.35
N GLU A 243 -11.16 20.29 -13.73
CA GLU A 243 -9.81 20.12 -14.23
C GLU A 243 -9.15 18.92 -13.58
N ARG A 244 -8.10 18.43 -14.23
CA ARG A 244 -7.29 17.37 -13.64
C ARG A 244 -6.60 17.85 -12.37
N MET A 245 -6.75 17.13 -11.28
CA MET A 245 -5.98 17.41 -10.07
C MET A 245 -4.47 17.31 -10.35
N CYS A 246 -3.67 17.99 -9.56
CA CYS A 246 -2.20 18.09 -9.72
C CYS A 246 -1.73 19.07 -10.80
N VAL A 247 -2.57 19.97 -11.25
CA VAL A 247 -2.15 21.03 -12.18
C VAL A 247 -1.77 22.34 -11.49
N ASP A 248 -2.26 22.55 -10.27
CA ASP A 248 -1.90 23.73 -9.47
C ASP A 248 -0.99 23.42 -8.27
N ALA A 249 -0.45 24.45 -7.66
CA ALA A 249 0.51 24.32 -6.56
C ALA A 249 -0.11 23.69 -5.29
N TRP A 250 -1.41 23.79 -5.12
CA TRP A 250 -2.13 23.28 -3.95
C TRP A 250 -2.45 21.81 -4.05
N ASP A 251 -2.37 21.24 -5.25
CA ASP A 251 -2.58 19.84 -5.53
C ASP A 251 -1.28 19.03 -5.62
N ASN A 252 -0.12 19.67 -5.52
CA ASN A 252 1.19 19.03 -5.69
C ASN A 252 1.53 17.99 -4.59
N GLU A 253 0.78 17.98 -3.51
CA GLU A 253 0.94 17.05 -2.39
C GLU A 253 0.19 15.73 -2.57
N MET A 254 -0.41 15.48 -3.72
CA MET A 254 -1.18 14.28 -3.96
C MET A 254 -0.42 12.99 -3.67
N GLN A 255 0.88 12.99 -3.80
CA GLN A 255 1.73 11.86 -3.45
C GLN A 255 1.63 11.45 -1.96
N TYR A 256 1.29 12.40 -1.07
CA TYR A 256 1.16 12.14 0.37
C TYR A 256 -0.30 12.18 0.85
N GLN A 257 -1.24 12.28 -0.07
CA GLN A 257 -2.67 12.33 0.24
C GLN A 257 -3.34 11.00 -0.05
N THR A 258 -4.36 10.66 0.73
CA THR A 258 -5.11 9.42 0.50
C THR A 258 -5.93 9.44 -0.79
N ARG A 259 -6.25 10.62 -1.35
CA ARG A 259 -7.13 10.75 -2.55
C ARG A 259 -6.65 9.94 -3.76
N SER A 260 -5.36 9.75 -3.98
CA SER A 260 -4.89 9.00 -5.15
C SER A 260 -5.07 7.49 -4.98
N TRP A 261 -4.73 6.92 -3.82
CA TRP A 261 -4.98 5.50 -3.60
C TRP A 261 -6.41 5.22 -3.15
N ALA A 262 -7.13 6.19 -2.55
CA ALA A 262 -8.55 6.06 -2.26
C ALA A 262 -9.37 5.76 -3.53
N ARG A 263 -9.02 6.36 -4.67
CA ARG A 263 -9.60 6.04 -5.98
C ARG A 263 -9.49 4.56 -6.32
N ILE A 264 -8.31 3.98 -6.11
CA ILE A 264 -8.06 2.57 -6.41
C ILE A 264 -8.70 1.67 -5.35
N ALA A 265 -8.64 2.07 -4.08
CA ALA A 265 -9.31 1.36 -3.00
C ALA A 265 -10.83 1.34 -3.21
N GLU A 266 -11.44 2.41 -3.71
CA GLU A 266 -12.87 2.44 -4.04
C GLU A 266 -13.23 1.50 -5.19
N ILE A 267 -12.40 1.43 -6.23
CA ILE A 267 -12.57 0.43 -7.28
C ILE A 267 -12.48 -0.98 -6.70
N ALA A 268 -11.55 -1.22 -5.79
CA ALA A 268 -11.42 -2.52 -5.12
C ALA A 268 -12.62 -2.86 -4.22
N ASP A 269 -13.16 -1.86 -3.51
CA ASP A 269 -14.33 -2.03 -2.64
C ASP A 269 -15.60 -2.36 -3.43
N LEU A 270 -15.78 -1.72 -4.57
CA LEU A 270 -16.96 -1.91 -5.42
C LEU A 270 -16.87 -3.13 -6.35
N TYR A 271 -15.67 -3.44 -6.84
CA TYR A 271 -15.49 -4.42 -7.94
C TYR A 271 -14.45 -5.51 -7.65
N GLY A 272 -13.80 -5.48 -6.49
CA GLY A 272 -12.81 -6.47 -6.06
C GLY A 272 -11.35 -6.13 -6.43
N TRP A 273 -10.44 -6.69 -5.65
CA TRP A 273 -8.99 -6.50 -5.85
C TRP A 273 -8.47 -7.14 -7.14
N GLU A 274 -9.17 -8.14 -7.67
CA GLU A 274 -8.86 -8.77 -8.95
C GLU A 274 -8.97 -7.78 -10.12
N VAL A 275 -9.94 -6.87 -10.06
CA VAL A 275 -10.08 -5.79 -11.07
C VAL A 275 -8.88 -4.85 -11.01
N VAL A 276 -8.44 -4.47 -9.83
CA VAL A 276 -7.23 -3.67 -9.64
C VAL A 276 -6.00 -4.41 -10.19
N GLY A 277 -5.88 -5.70 -9.89
CA GLY A 277 -4.82 -6.56 -10.43
C GLY A 277 -4.83 -6.62 -11.96
N GLU A 278 -5.99 -6.70 -12.59
CA GLU A 278 -6.11 -6.67 -14.05
C GLU A 278 -5.69 -5.32 -14.64
N ILE A 279 -6.02 -4.20 -13.98
CA ILE A 279 -5.54 -2.88 -14.38
C ILE A 279 -4.00 -2.85 -14.34
N HIS A 280 -3.40 -3.28 -13.23
CA HIS A 280 -1.95 -3.32 -13.09
C HIS A 280 -1.28 -4.26 -14.09
N ARG A 281 -1.89 -5.40 -14.42
CA ARG A 281 -1.37 -6.34 -15.41
C ARG A 281 -1.24 -5.72 -16.79
N VAL A 282 -2.18 -4.87 -17.19
CA VAL A 282 -2.11 -4.17 -18.47
C VAL A 282 -0.89 -3.25 -18.52
N PHE A 283 -0.56 -2.57 -17.41
CA PHE A 283 0.64 -1.72 -17.35
C PHE A 283 1.92 -2.51 -17.61
N TYR A 284 2.04 -3.71 -17.04
CA TYR A 284 3.22 -4.55 -17.28
C TYR A 284 3.30 -5.03 -18.74
N GLN A 285 2.17 -5.22 -19.41
CA GLN A 285 2.13 -5.67 -20.82
C GLN A 285 2.47 -4.56 -21.80
N ILE A 286 2.04 -3.34 -21.53
CA ILE A 286 2.19 -2.20 -22.45
C ILE A 286 3.50 -1.42 -22.15
N GLY A 287 3.99 -1.52 -20.92
CA GLY A 287 5.10 -0.71 -20.41
C GLY A 287 4.60 0.54 -19.68
N THR A 288 5.09 0.71 -18.45
CA THR A 288 4.63 1.74 -17.51
C THR A 288 4.79 3.17 -18.01
N ALA A 289 5.83 3.43 -18.81
CA ALA A 289 6.12 4.76 -19.36
C ALA A 289 5.12 5.23 -20.43
N SER A 290 4.27 4.34 -20.94
CA SER A 290 3.39 4.63 -22.08
C SER A 290 1.92 4.78 -21.71
N MET A 291 1.50 4.36 -20.53
CA MET A 291 0.10 4.50 -20.11
C MET A 291 -0.16 5.86 -19.48
N LYS A 292 -1.20 6.49 -19.98
CA LYS A 292 -1.72 7.77 -19.50
C LYS A 292 -3.03 7.59 -18.76
N ASP A 293 -3.52 8.64 -18.10
CA ASP A 293 -4.80 8.63 -17.37
C ASP A 293 -5.94 8.02 -18.18
N GLN A 294 -6.09 8.47 -19.43
CA GLN A 294 -7.17 8.00 -20.28
C GLN A 294 -7.05 6.51 -20.64
N ASP A 295 -5.84 6.01 -20.78
CA ASP A 295 -5.60 4.59 -20.99
C ASP A 295 -5.97 3.77 -19.75
N THR A 296 -5.64 4.28 -18.55
CA THR A 296 -6.01 3.65 -17.28
C THR A 296 -7.53 3.55 -17.14
N ILE A 297 -8.27 4.64 -17.43
CA ILE A 297 -9.73 4.65 -17.41
C ILE A 297 -10.30 3.63 -18.40
N LEU A 298 -9.79 3.62 -19.62
CA LEU A 298 -10.28 2.71 -20.68
C LEU A 298 -10.02 1.25 -20.36
N TRP A 299 -8.79 0.92 -19.95
CA TRP A 299 -8.42 -0.46 -19.65
C TRP A 299 -9.07 -0.95 -18.37
N GLY A 300 -9.09 -0.10 -17.31
CA GLY A 300 -9.77 -0.40 -16.06
C GLY A 300 -11.25 -0.72 -16.27
N SER A 301 -11.96 0.15 -17.01
CA SER A 301 -13.37 -0.05 -17.33
C SER A 301 -13.62 -1.35 -18.09
N ARG A 302 -12.78 -1.67 -19.07
CA ARG A 302 -12.92 -2.92 -19.86
C ARG A 302 -12.66 -4.15 -19.01
N ARG A 303 -11.69 -4.10 -18.10
CA ARG A 303 -11.37 -5.22 -17.22
C ARG A 303 -12.43 -5.43 -16.15
N ALA A 304 -12.99 -4.36 -15.60
CA ALA A 304 -14.13 -4.41 -14.70
C ALA A 304 -15.44 -4.81 -15.41
N ASN A 305 -15.48 -4.70 -16.72
CA ASN A 305 -16.71 -4.78 -17.54
C ASN A 305 -17.79 -3.78 -17.06
N VAL A 306 -17.34 -2.61 -16.61
CA VAL A 306 -18.16 -1.50 -16.11
C VAL A 306 -17.53 -0.19 -16.52
N ASN A 307 -18.32 0.84 -16.78
CA ASN A 307 -17.81 2.17 -17.08
C ASN A 307 -17.30 2.85 -15.79
N LEU A 308 -16.01 2.74 -15.48
CA LEU A 308 -15.37 3.33 -14.31
C LEU A 308 -15.08 4.83 -14.47
N ALA A 309 -15.36 5.44 -15.63
CA ALA A 309 -15.08 6.85 -15.88
C ALA A 309 -15.65 7.80 -14.81
N PRO A 310 -16.86 7.60 -14.25
CA PRO A 310 -17.39 8.46 -13.18
C PRO A 310 -16.56 8.39 -11.88
N ILE A 311 -15.98 7.22 -11.54
CA ILE A 311 -15.11 7.06 -10.36
C ILE A 311 -13.83 7.88 -10.55
N PHE A 312 -13.19 7.75 -11.71
CA PHE A 312 -12.00 8.54 -12.03
C PHE A 312 -12.30 10.03 -12.06
N ASP A 313 -13.44 10.43 -12.60
CA ASP A 313 -13.90 11.82 -12.64
C ASP A 313 -14.05 12.41 -11.24
N PHE A 314 -14.73 11.68 -10.35
CA PHE A 314 -14.89 12.09 -8.96
C PHE A 314 -13.52 12.22 -8.25
N TRP A 315 -12.60 11.30 -8.47
CA TRP A 315 -11.27 11.34 -7.85
C TRP A 315 -10.25 12.21 -8.61
N GLY A 316 -10.72 13.19 -9.37
CA GLY A 316 -9.90 14.25 -9.97
C GLY A 316 -9.10 13.86 -11.21
N VAL A 317 -9.55 12.81 -11.90
CA VAL A 317 -9.01 12.40 -13.20
C VAL A 317 -10.13 12.39 -14.25
N PRO A 318 -10.53 13.58 -14.75
CA PRO A 318 -11.68 13.69 -15.63
C PRO A 318 -11.45 12.96 -16.96
N PRO A 319 -12.39 12.10 -17.37
CA PRO A 319 -12.34 11.43 -18.67
C PRO A 319 -12.59 12.40 -19.81
N THR A 320 -11.80 12.29 -20.88
CA THR A 320 -12.05 13.06 -22.10
C THR A 320 -13.34 12.63 -22.80
N THR A 321 -13.88 13.50 -23.66
CA THR A 321 -15.03 13.14 -24.52
C THR A 321 -14.77 11.87 -25.33
N ALA A 322 -13.57 11.73 -25.88
CA ALA A 322 -13.18 10.54 -26.62
C ALA A 322 -13.21 9.26 -25.76
N THR A 323 -12.75 9.35 -24.51
CA THR A 323 -12.80 8.26 -23.54
C THR A 323 -14.24 7.88 -23.21
N ARG A 324 -15.10 8.86 -22.90
CA ARG A 324 -16.54 8.65 -22.62
C ARG A 324 -17.23 7.93 -23.77
N VAL A 325 -17.01 8.38 -25.02
CA VAL A 325 -17.58 7.74 -26.23
C VAL A 325 -17.11 6.27 -26.35
N ARG A 326 -15.84 5.98 -26.07
CA ARG A 326 -15.30 4.61 -26.14
C ARG A 326 -15.85 3.69 -25.05
N LEU A 327 -16.38 4.22 -23.97
CA LEU A 327 -16.94 3.47 -22.83
C LEU A 327 -18.46 3.40 -22.83
N ALA A 328 -19.14 4.14 -23.70
CA ALA A 328 -20.60 4.24 -23.74
C ALA A 328 -21.34 2.90 -23.90
N GLY A 329 -20.64 1.85 -24.38
CA GLY A 329 -21.21 0.50 -24.52
C GLY A 329 -21.05 -0.40 -23.30
N LEU A 330 -20.36 0.06 -22.26
CA LEU A 330 -20.21 -0.69 -21.02
C LEU A 330 -21.36 -0.42 -20.05
N PRO A 331 -21.71 -1.37 -19.17
CA PRO A 331 -22.65 -1.13 -18.08
C PRO A 331 -22.22 0.09 -17.24
N PRO A 332 -23.16 0.91 -16.78
CA PRO A 332 -22.85 2.04 -15.90
C PRO A 332 -22.41 1.58 -14.51
N ALA A 333 -21.60 2.38 -13.83
CA ALA A 333 -21.13 2.14 -12.45
C ALA A 333 -22.22 2.53 -11.44
N THR A 334 -23.36 1.85 -11.45
CA THR A 334 -24.53 2.20 -10.62
C THR A 334 -24.27 2.09 -9.14
N GLU A 335 -23.40 1.17 -8.72
CA GLU A 335 -22.98 0.96 -7.34
C GLU A 335 -22.27 2.20 -6.75
N PHE A 336 -21.67 3.00 -7.62
CA PHE A 336 -20.97 4.23 -7.20
C PHE A 336 -21.94 5.39 -6.86
N ILE A 337 -23.21 5.32 -7.27
CA ILE A 337 -24.19 6.37 -6.97
C ILE A 337 -24.39 6.52 -5.46
N GLU A 338 -24.54 5.44 -4.74
CA GLU A 338 -24.71 5.47 -3.28
C GLU A 338 -23.49 6.10 -2.57
N ARG A 339 -22.29 5.86 -3.08
CA ARG A 339 -21.09 6.51 -2.58
C ARG A 339 -21.08 8.02 -2.86
N LEU A 340 -21.46 8.41 -4.04
CA LEU A 340 -21.57 9.84 -4.40
C LEU A 340 -22.60 10.57 -3.53
N GLU A 341 -23.74 9.94 -3.25
CA GLU A 341 -24.75 10.49 -2.34
C GLU A 341 -24.18 10.62 -0.91
N PHE A 342 -23.48 9.63 -0.41
CA PHE A 342 -22.78 9.68 0.88
C PHE A 342 -21.74 10.83 0.93
N TYR A 343 -20.97 11.04 -0.13
CA TYR A 343 -19.99 12.14 -0.19
C TYR A 343 -20.70 13.51 -0.28
N ARG A 344 -21.81 13.58 -1.01
CA ARG A 344 -22.63 14.76 -1.12
C ARG A 344 -23.21 15.21 0.22
N GLU A 345 -23.68 14.28 1.03
CA GLU A 345 -24.18 14.56 2.39
C GLU A 345 -23.07 15.05 3.35
N ALA A 346 -21.81 14.69 3.07
CA ALA A 346 -20.67 15.13 3.89
C ALA A 346 -20.24 16.57 3.63
N ILE A 347 -20.72 17.22 2.56
CA ILE A 347 -20.33 18.58 2.18
C ILE A 347 -20.84 19.56 3.23
N PRO A 348 -19.97 20.41 3.81
CA PRO A 348 -20.37 21.41 4.78
C PRO A 348 -21.24 22.51 4.12
N GLU A 349 -22.34 22.87 4.76
CA GLU A 349 -23.29 23.86 4.23
C GLU A 349 -23.05 25.28 4.74
N THR A 350 -22.35 25.41 5.85
CA THR A 350 -22.07 26.69 6.48
C THR A 350 -20.57 26.91 6.62
N ARG A 351 -20.16 28.19 6.73
CA ARG A 351 -18.77 28.53 7.02
C ARG A 351 -18.25 27.85 8.29
N ALA A 352 -19.06 27.78 9.32
CA ALA A 352 -18.67 27.18 10.60
C ALA A 352 -18.41 25.66 10.46
N GLU A 353 -19.24 24.94 9.70
CA GLU A 353 -19.04 23.53 9.38
C GLU A 353 -17.80 23.34 8.53
N TYR A 354 -17.62 24.18 7.49
CA TYR A 354 -16.45 24.16 6.63
C TYR A 354 -15.16 24.31 7.44
N GLU A 355 -15.08 25.36 8.29
CA GLU A 355 -13.92 25.57 9.15
C GLU A 355 -13.69 24.39 10.12
N SER A 356 -14.75 23.78 10.64
CA SER A 356 -14.66 22.62 11.50
C SER A 356 -14.06 21.41 10.78
N VAL A 357 -14.53 21.14 9.55
CA VAL A 357 -14.01 20.06 8.71
C VAL A 357 -12.55 20.30 8.36
N ILE A 358 -12.20 21.50 7.88
CA ILE A 358 -10.81 21.83 7.54
C ILE A 358 -9.88 21.68 8.75
N ARG A 359 -10.28 22.15 9.94
CA ARG A 359 -9.46 21.98 11.15
C ARG A 359 -9.23 20.51 11.50
N LYS A 360 -10.25 19.67 11.32
CA LYS A 360 -10.14 18.24 11.55
C LYS A 360 -9.14 17.60 10.54
N LEU A 361 -9.28 17.88 9.25
CA LEU A 361 -8.40 17.38 8.22
C LEU A 361 -6.96 17.87 8.41
N ARG A 362 -6.78 19.16 8.76
CA ARG A 362 -5.48 19.76 9.06
C ARG A 362 -4.76 19.09 10.24
N ALA A 363 -5.50 18.74 11.29
CA ALA A 363 -4.91 18.15 12.50
C ALA A 363 -4.20 16.83 12.24
N THR A 364 -4.50 16.15 11.14
CA THR A 364 -3.95 14.84 10.80
C THR A 364 -2.77 14.92 9.81
N THR A 365 -2.56 16.05 9.11
CA THR A 365 -1.64 16.10 7.96
C THR A 365 -0.23 16.61 8.28
N GLY A 366 -0.01 17.34 9.36
CA GLY A 366 1.28 17.99 9.64
C GLY A 366 1.72 19.07 8.64
N LYS A 367 1.03 19.23 7.50
CA LYS A 367 1.25 20.25 6.47
C LYS A 367 0.10 21.24 6.47
N VAL A 368 0.42 22.51 6.71
CA VAL A 368 -0.56 23.53 7.11
C VAL A 368 -0.98 24.48 5.99
N ASP A 369 -0.11 24.76 5.04
CA ASP A 369 -0.28 25.86 4.10
C ASP A 369 -1.52 25.73 3.20
N ARG A 370 -1.80 24.53 2.72
CA ARG A 370 -2.98 24.25 1.90
C ARG A 370 -4.29 24.52 2.65
N TRP A 371 -4.38 24.04 3.88
CA TRP A 371 -5.58 24.19 4.71
C TRP A 371 -5.81 25.63 5.13
N ASP A 372 -4.75 26.39 5.38
CA ASP A 372 -4.83 27.83 5.63
C ASP A 372 -5.35 28.56 4.39
N HIS A 373 -4.83 28.21 3.21
CA HIS A 373 -5.31 28.74 1.94
C HIS A 373 -6.81 28.48 1.72
N TYR A 374 -7.28 27.28 1.98
CA TYR A 374 -8.71 26.95 1.84
C TYR A 374 -9.57 27.73 2.85
N LEU A 375 -9.13 27.93 4.08
CA LEU A 375 -9.83 28.73 5.07
C LEU A 375 -9.90 30.21 4.69
N GLU A 376 -8.81 30.77 4.17
CA GLU A 376 -8.71 32.17 3.76
C GLU A 376 -9.58 32.46 2.53
N ASN A 377 -9.69 31.51 1.62
CA ASN A 377 -10.41 31.65 0.37
C ASN A 377 -11.80 30.96 0.38
N TYR A 378 -12.41 30.83 1.54
CA TYR A 378 -13.76 30.29 1.64
C TYR A 378 -14.76 31.14 0.85
N ASP A 379 -15.51 30.46 -0.02
CA ASP A 379 -16.60 31.00 -0.78
C ASP A 379 -17.94 30.44 -0.26
N PRO A 380 -18.95 31.26 0.05
CA PRO A 380 -20.29 30.81 0.41
C PRO A 380 -20.96 29.90 -0.64
N GLU A 381 -20.62 30.06 -1.91
CA GLU A 381 -21.17 29.25 -3.02
C GLU A 381 -20.45 27.89 -3.17
N LEU A 382 -19.36 27.66 -2.43
CA LEU A 382 -18.53 26.46 -2.54
C LEU A 382 -19.32 25.16 -2.34
N SER A 383 -20.21 25.14 -1.35
CA SER A 383 -21.03 23.95 -1.05
C SER A 383 -21.96 23.60 -2.20
N GLU A 384 -22.57 24.60 -2.82
CA GLU A 384 -23.47 24.41 -3.96
C GLU A 384 -22.69 23.93 -5.19
N THR A 385 -21.51 24.52 -5.45
CA THR A 385 -20.62 24.10 -6.53
C THR A 385 -20.23 22.63 -6.40
N MET A 386 -19.83 22.19 -5.18
CA MET A 386 -19.46 20.79 -4.94
C MET A 386 -20.67 19.86 -5.12
N LYS A 387 -21.85 20.21 -4.60
CA LYS A 387 -23.07 19.41 -4.75
C LYS A 387 -23.47 19.29 -6.22
N GLN A 388 -23.48 20.41 -6.95
CA GLN A 388 -23.79 20.42 -8.38
C GLN A 388 -22.87 19.50 -9.16
N ARG A 389 -21.54 19.54 -8.89
CA ARG A 389 -20.61 18.68 -9.59
C ARG A 389 -20.84 17.18 -9.30
N ILE A 390 -21.18 16.81 -8.05
CA ILE A 390 -21.58 15.44 -7.73
C ILE A 390 -22.86 15.06 -8.51
N ASP A 391 -23.86 15.93 -8.55
CA ASP A 391 -25.11 15.69 -9.26
C ASP A 391 -24.86 15.50 -10.78
N GLU A 392 -23.89 16.22 -11.37
CA GLU A 392 -23.44 16.04 -12.76
C GLU A 392 -22.78 14.66 -12.96
N ILE A 393 -21.95 14.22 -12.03
CA ILE A 393 -21.33 12.89 -12.08
C ILE A 393 -22.41 11.81 -11.96
N ILE A 394 -23.35 11.93 -11.02
CA ILE A 394 -24.48 11.00 -10.86
C ILE A 394 -25.31 10.95 -12.16
N ALA A 395 -25.60 12.09 -12.76
CA ALA A 395 -26.34 12.16 -14.02
C ALA A 395 -25.60 11.46 -15.17
N SER A 396 -24.29 11.45 -15.15
CA SER A 396 -23.47 10.76 -16.16
C SER A 396 -23.49 9.23 -16.03
N ILE A 397 -23.90 8.70 -14.87
CA ILE A 397 -24.05 7.27 -14.60
C ILE A 397 -25.44 6.77 -15.03
N LYS A 398 -26.49 7.59 -14.81
CA LYS A 398 -27.89 7.27 -15.15
C LYS A 398 -28.14 7.34 -16.65
#